data_f3f1fe7e20967336679ec77b5c04a711
#
_entry.id   f3f1fe7e20967336679ec77b5c04a711
#
_cell.length_a   1.000
_cell.length_b   1.000
_cell.length_c   1.000
_cell.angle_alpha   90.00
_cell.angle_beta   90.00
_cell.angle_gamma   90.00
#
_symmetry.space_group_name_H-M   'P 1'
#
loop_
_entity.id
_entity.type
_entity.pdbx_description
1 polymer ?
#
loop_
_entity_poly.entity_id
_entity_poly.type
_entity_poly.pdbx_seq_one_letter_code
_entity_poly.pdbx_strand_id
1 'polypeptide(L)'
;MSPDSGSATTSQFGVKTRTDLDPARLDDPMGAGPARQQPVRGITRATLLKDLRLEWRSKDAINSMLFFSLLVVVVFSFSFDPTAEESRQIAGGLVWVAFLFASVVALNQTWARELRNQVLDAYRVSPAPPNSLFVAKALGNFVFVAVLETLMTPLFIAFYRLRSIGPAWQLLLVAALGTWALVVNGTFFAAMSIRTRSREIMLPLLLFPISIPAILAMVQATTAILNGEGARFWIVLLVTYDLVFTTSCLLLFETVLNAE
;
A
#
# COMPACT_ATOMS: atom_id res chain seq x y z
N MET A 1 -56.83 66.88 0.80
CA MET A 1 -57.30 65.51 0.55
C MET A 1 -56.12 64.58 0.83
N SER A 2 -56.12 64.10 2.10
CA SER A 2 -55.29 62.99 2.55
C SER A 2 -55.69 61.73 1.80
N PRO A 3 -54.96 60.64 1.79
CA PRO A 3 -54.04 59.99 2.66
C PRO A 3 -53.18 58.96 2.02
N ASP A 4 -52.51 58.10 2.51
CA ASP A 4 -52.75 57.10 3.52
C ASP A 4 -51.41 56.36 3.85
N SER A 5 -51.33 55.92 5.05
CA SER A 5 -50.19 55.25 5.69
C SER A 5 -50.04 53.80 5.25
N GLY A 6 -48.89 53.43 4.74
CA GLY A 6 -48.47 52.06 4.55
C GLY A 6 -47.32 51.68 5.51
N SER A 7 -47.65 50.98 6.58
CA SER A 7 -46.76 50.52 7.63
C SER A 7 -45.79 49.46 7.08
N ALA A 8 -44.53 49.79 6.99
CA ALA A 8 -43.47 48.82 6.76
C ALA A 8 -43.10 48.14 8.09
N THR A 9 -43.36 46.87 8.20
CA THR A 9 -42.94 46.01 9.31
C THR A 9 -41.43 45.77 9.23
N THR A 10 -40.66 46.52 10.02
CA THR A 10 -39.22 46.31 10.14
C THR A 10 -38.99 45.08 11.02
N SER A 11 -38.58 44.00 10.41
CA SER A 11 -38.04 42.81 11.06
C SER A 11 -36.77 43.20 11.83
N GLN A 12 -36.87 43.27 13.16
CA GLN A 12 -35.72 43.46 14.06
C GLN A 12 -34.89 42.18 14.08
N PHE A 13 -33.87 42.14 13.25
CA PHE A 13 -32.74 41.25 13.50
C PHE A 13 -31.97 41.78 14.71
N GLY A 14 -32.17 41.16 15.89
CA GLY A 14 -31.42 41.44 17.09
C GLY A 14 -29.93 41.04 16.92
N VAL A 15 -29.13 41.99 16.51
CA VAL A 15 -27.66 41.88 16.60
C VAL A 15 -27.30 41.91 18.07
N LYS A 16 -27.00 40.75 18.66
CA LYS A 16 -26.44 40.67 20.01
C LYS A 16 -25.10 41.42 20.02
N THR A 17 -25.11 42.53 20.73
CA THR A 17 -23.86 43.32 20.95
C THR A 17 -22.95 42.54 21.88
N ARG A 18 -21.65 42.76 21.71
CA ARG A 18 -20.50 42.08 22.41
C ARG A 18 -20.59 42.20 23.96
N THR A 19 -21.49 42.97 24.47
CA THR A 19 -21.74 43.23 25.91
C THR A 19 -22.63 42.17 26.58
N ASP A 20 -23.33 41.32 25.78
CA ASP A 20 -24.22 40.28 26.31
C ASP A 20 -23.55 38.91 26.49
N LEU A 21 -22.22 38.85 26.31
CA LEU A 21 -21.48 37.64 26.54
C LEU A 21 -21.05 37.54 27.99
N ASP A 22 -21.59 36.58 28.71
CA ASP A 22 -21.22 36.25 30.07
C ASP A 22 -19.71 36.03 30.17
N PRO A 23 -18.94 36.83 30.92
CA PRO A 23 -17.51 36.71 31.05
C PRO A 23 -17.08 35.34 31.62
N ALA A 24 -17.94 34.66 32.37
CA ALA A 24 -17.66 33.30 32.87
C ALA A 24 -17.66 32.23 31.78
N ARG A 25 -18.13 32.51 30.55
CA ARG A 25 -18.05 31.62 29.40
C ARG A 25 -16.79 31.78 28.55
N LEU A 26 -16.02 32.84 28.80
CA LEU A 26 -14.78 33.09 28.06
C LEU A 26 -13.57 32.32 28.64
N ASP A 27 -13.70 31.84 29.88
CA ASP A 27 -12.65 31.09 30.57
C ASP A 27 -12.77 29.56 30.43
N ASP A 28 -13.81 29.08 29.72
CA ASP A 28 -13.92 27.68 29.32
C ASP A 28 -13.41 27.54 27.89
N PRO A 29 -12.08 27.29 27.69
CA PRO A 29 -11.58 27.03 26.35
C PRO A 29 -12.17 25.71 25.91
N MET A 30 -13.36 25.81 25.26
CA MET A 30 -14.08 24.74 24.60
C MET A 30 -13.80 23.40 25.25
N GLY A 31 -14.71 22.87 26.03
CA GLY A 31 -14.61 21.59 26.74
C GLY A 31 -13.95 20.49 25.94
N ALA A 32 -12.69 20.64 25.70
CA ALA A 32 -11.80 19.63 25.21
C ALA A 32 -11.63 18.65 26.36
N GLY A 33 -12.65 17.85 26.58
CA GLY A 33 -12.49 16.62 27.32
C GLY A 33 -11.25 15.93 26.76
N PRO A 34 -10.46 15.24 27.59
CA PRO A 34 -9.19 14.63 27.16
C PRO A 34 -9.42 13.91 25.84
N ALA A 35 -8.68 14.35 24.81
CA ALA A 35 -8.79 13.80 23.46
C ALA A 35 -8.74 12.28 23.61
N ARG A 36 -9.90 11.62 23.36
CA ARG A 36 -9.99 10.16 23.45
C ARG A 36 -8.92 9.62 22.54
N GLN A 37 -7.81 9.17 23.11
CA GLN A 37 -6.79 8.43 22.39
C GLN A 37 -7.48 7.20 21.80
N GLN A 38 -7.84 7.29 20.54
CA GLN A 38 -8.41 6.13 19.86
C GLN A 38 -7.35 5.03 19.87
N PRO A 39 -7.71 3.80 20.24
CA PRO A 39 -6.73 2.72 20.27
C PRO A 39 -6.10 2.58 18.90
N VAL A 40 -4.76 2.45 18.86
CA VAL A 40 -3.95 2.31 17.62
C VAL A 40 -4.59 1.34 16.62
N ARG A 41 -5.16 0.24 17.12
CA ARG A 41 -5.89 -0.74 16.31
C ARG A 41 -7.11 -0.16 15.57
N GLY A 42 -7.80 0.81 16.13
CA GLY A 42 -8.96 1.45 15.49
C GLY A 42 -8.53 2.30 14.30
N ILE A 43 -7.44 3.05 14.42
CA ILE A 43 -6.90 3.92 13.37
C ILE A 43 -6.39 3.09 12.21
N THR A 44 -5.58 2.05 12.48
CA THR A 44 -5.05 1.14 11.44
C THR A 44 -6.19 0.50 10.65
N ARG A 45 -7.23 0.00 11.34
CA ARG A 45 -8.40 -0.61 10.68
C ARG A 45 -9.19 0.40 9.84
N ALA A 46 -9.41 1.60 10.34
CA ALA A 46 -10.13 2.64 9.63
C ALA A 46 -9.40 3.06 8.35
N THR A 47 -8.07 3.27 8.44
CA THR A 47 -7.22 3.61 7.30
C THR A 47 -7.20 2.47 6.28
N LEU A 48 -7.00 1.24 6.72
CA LEU A 48 -7.01 0.05 5.85
C LEU A 48 -8.35 -0.08 5.10
N LEU A 49 -9.47 0.00 5.80
CA LEU A 49 -10.79 -0.12 5.18
C LEU A 49 -11.09 1.04 4.21
N LYS A 50 -10.64 2.25 4.54
CA LYS A 50 -10.71 3.40 3.64
C LYS A 50 -9.94 3.12 2.35
N ASP A 51 -8.69 2.70 2.45
CA ASP A 51 -7.82 2.46 1.29
C ASP A 51 -8.33 1.31 0.42
N LEU A 52 -8.73 0.19 1.04
CA LEU A 52 -9.36 -0.93 0.33
C LEU A 52 -10.62 -0.50 -0.44
N ARG A 53 -11.49 0.28 0.21
CA ARG A 53 -12.73 0.74 -0.44
C ARG A 53 -12.46 1.72 -1.60
N LEU A 54 -11.50 2.62 -1.44
CA LEU A 54 -11.13 3.58 -2.47
C LEU A 54 -10.51 2.86 -3.68
N GLU A 55 -9.63 1.92 -3.44
CA GLU A 55 -8.95 1.16 -4.49
C GLU A 55 -9.93 0.29 -5.27
N TRP A 56 -10.78 -0.46 -4.56
CA TRP A 56 -11.80 -1.29 -5.18
C TRP A 56 -12.78 -0.50 -6.05
N ARG A 57 -13.03 0.76 -5.67
CA ARG A 57 -13.95 1.64 -6.42
C ARG A 57 -13.29 2.26 -7.66
N SER A 58 -12.01 2.63 -7.60
CA SER A 58 -11.33 3.30 -8.73
C SER A 58 -10.85 2.29 -9.78
N LYS A 59 -10.45 1.09 -9.37
CA LYS A 59 -9.91 0.01 -10.22
C LYS A 59 -8.67 0.38 -11.06
N ASP A 60 -8.21 1.63 -11.00
CA ASP A 60 -7.12 2.12 -11.85
C ASP A 60 -5.82 1.40 -11.60
N ALA A 61 -5.44 1.21 -10.32
CA ALA A 61 -4.23 0.49 -9.97
C ALA A 61 -4.35 -0.98 -10.36
N ILE A 62 -5.47 -1.62 -10.03
CA ILE A 62 -5.72 -3.03 -10.36
C ILE A 62 -5.62 -3.24 -11.88
N ASN A 63 -6.28 -2.41 -12.68
CA ASN A 63 -6.24 -2.51 -14.13
C ASN A 63 -4.83 -2.31 -14.68
N SER A 64 -4.09 -1.32 -14.18
CA SER A 64 -2.70 -1.08 -14.60
C SER A 64 -1.77 -2.24 -14.26
N MET A 65 -1.91 -2.80 -13.05
CA MET A 65 -1.15 -3.97 -12.61
C MET A 65 -1.48 -5.20 -13.44
N LEU A 66 -2.76 -5.47 -13.68
CA LEU A 66 -3.23 -6.58 -14.51
C LEU A 66 -2.71 -6.47 -15.93
N PHE A 67 -2.85 -5.28 -16.54
CA PHE A 67 -2.37 -5.04 -17.90
C PHE A 67 -0.86 -5.28 -18.01
N PHE A 68 -0.09 -4.74 -17.07
CA PHE A 68 1.36 -4.93 -17.07
C PHE A 68 1.75 -6.39 -16.86
N SER A 69 1.16 -7.07 -15.87
CA SER A 69 1.43 -8.49 -15.61
C SER A 69 1.05 -9.37 -16.80
N LEU A 70 -0.10 -9.08 -17.42
CA LEU A 70 -0.53 -9.81 -18.63
C LEU A 70 0.43 -9.58 -19.79
N LEU A 71 0.90 -8.33 -19.99
CA LEU A 71 1.87 -8.02 -21.01
C LEU A 71 3.16 -8.82 -20.81
N VAL A 72 3.68 -8.88 -19.57
CA VAL A 72 4.86 -9.70 -19.25
C VAL A 72 4.60 -11.17 -19.57
N VAL A 73 3.48 -11.74 -19.11
CA VAL A 73 3.11 -13.14 -19.41
C VAL A 73 3.11 -13.41 -20.90
N VAL A 74 2.45 -12.56 -21.68
CA VAL A 74 2.30 -12.72 -23.13
C VAL A 74 3.66 -12.61 -23.82
N VAL A 75 4.43 -11.55 -23.55
CA VAL A 75 5.75 -11.34 -24.19
C VAL A 75 6.69 -12.52 -23.94
N PHE A 76 6.78 -12.97 -22.71
CA PHE A 76 7.66 -14.10 -22.38
C PHE A 76 7.12 -15.43 -22.86
N SER A 77 5.79 -15.61 -22.92
CA SER A 77 5.18 -16.83 -23.50
C SER A 77 5.50 -16.99 -25.00
N PHE A 78 5.64 -15.89 -25.73
CA PHE A 78 6.09 -15.93 -27.13
C PHE A 78 7.62 -16.03 -27.29
N SER A 79 8.37 -15.67 -26.26
CA SER A 79 9.83 -15.68 -26.30
C SER A 79 10.44 -17.05 -25.96
N PHE A 80 9.71 -17.86 -25.19
CA PHE A 80 10.18 -19.15 -24.69
C PHE A 80 9.19 -20.25 -25.06
N ASP A 81 9.69 -21.44 -25.39
CA ASP A 81 8.86 -22.63 -25.59
C ASP A 81 8.38 -23.16 -24.22
N PRO A 82 7.08 -23.09 -23.91
CA PRO A 82 6.56 -23.50 -22.59
C PRO A 82 6.65 -25.02 -22.36
N THR A 83 7.05 -25.81 -23.38
CA THR A 83 7.24 -27.26 -23.26
C THR A 83 8.66 -27.64 -22.92
N ALA A 84 9.63 -26.73 -23.10
CA ALA A 84 11.03 -26.98 -22.80
C ALA A 84 11.28 -27.01 -21.28
N GLU A 85 12.14 -27.92 -20.83
CA GLU A 85 12.56 -28.00 -19.42
C GLU A 85 13.21 -26.70 -18.92
N GLU A 86 13.96 -26.03 -19.79
CA GLU A 86 14.57 -24.72 -19.54
C GLU A 86 13.53 -23.64 -19.19
N SER A 87 12.36 -23.66 -19.86
CA SER A 87 11.28 -22.71 -19.57
C SER A 87 10.71 -22.86 -18.18
N ARG A 88 10.70 -24.07 -17.62
CA ARG A 88 10.27 -24.32 -16.24
C ARG A 88 11.25 -23.73 -15.23
N GLN A 89 12.56 -23.83 -15.51
CA GLN A 89 13.60 -23.30 -14.62
C GLN A 89 13.52 -21.77 -14.50
N ILE A 90 13.16 -21.07 -15.58
CA ILE A 90 13.05 -19.61 -15.58
C ILE A 90 11.65 -19.10 -15.18
N ALA A 91 10.62 -19.96 -15.20
CA ALA A 91 9.24 -19.56 -14.93
C ALA A 91 9.08 -18.89 -13.56
N GLY A 92 9.73 -19.40 -12.51
CA GLY A 92 9.74 -18.79 -11.18
C GLY A 92 10.28 -17.36 -11.22
N GLY A 93 11.36 -17.10 -11.95
CA GLY A 93 11.93 -15.76 -12.14
C GLY A 93 10.97 -14.82 -12.85
N LEU A 94 10.34 -15.28 -13.94
CA LEU A 94 9.38 -14.48 -14.72
C LEU A 94 8.17 -14.06 -13.91
N VAL A 95 7.62 -14.98 -13.12
CA VAL A 95 6.49 -14.71 -12.21
C VAL A 95 6.85 -13.58 -11.24
N TRP A 96 7.99 -13.69 -10.57
CA TRP A 96 8.41 -12.71 -9.57
C TRP A 96 8.81 -11.37 -10.17
N VAL A 97 9.40 -11.35 -11.37
CA VAL A 97 9.66 -10.10 -12.10
C VAL A 97 8.34 -9.39 -12.45
N ALA A 98 7.33 -10.12 -12.92
CA ALA A 98 6.02 -9.54 -13.21
C ALA A 98 5.38 -8.95 -11.95
N PHE A 99 5.42 -9.66 -10.82
CA PHE A 99 4.84 -9.19 -9.56
C PHE A 99 5.63 -8.03 -8.95
N LEU A 100 6.96 -8.02 -9.09
CA LEU A 100 7.79 -6.89 -8.66
C LEU A 100 7.36 -5.59 -9.37
N PHE A 101 7.27 -5.60 -10.69
CA PHE A 101 6.85 -4.42 -11.44
C PHE A 101 5.41 -4.02 -11.16
N ALA A 102 4.51 -5.00 -11.04
CA ALA A 102 3.13 -4.75 -10.65
C ALA A 102 3.05 -4.08 -9.27
N SER A 103 3.85 -4.54 -8.31
CA SER A 103 3.95 -3.95 -6.98
C SER A 103 4.44 -2.49 -7.03
N VAL A 104 5.45 -2.20 -7.86
CA VAL A 104 5.94 -0.82 -8.06
C VAL A 104 4.83 0.09 -8.58
N VAL A 105 4.04 -0.38 -9.56
CA VAL A 105 2.90 0.39 -10.10
C VAL A 105 1.86 0.66 -9.01
N ALA A 106 1.50 -0.34 -8.21
CA ALA A 106 0.54 -0.21 -7.11
C ALA A 106 1.01 0.80 -6.07
N LEU A 107 2.26 0.66 -5.62
CA LEU A 107 2.85 1.50 -4.58
C LEU A 107 2.94 2.97 -5.01
N ASN A 108 3.35 3.23 -6.25
CA ASN A 108 3.37 4.58 -6.80
C ASN A 108 1.97 5.22 -6.81
N GLN A 109 0.94 4.46 -7.17
CA GLN A 109 -0.43 4.98 -7.25
C GLN A 109 -1.02 5.25 -5.86
N THR A 110 -0.77 4.37 -4.88
CA THR A 110 -1.28 4.52 -3.52
C THR A 110 -0.82 5.83 -2.88
N TRP A 111 0.46 6.13 -2.94
CA TRP A 111 1.01 7.36 -2.37
C TRP A 111 0.72 8.61 -3.22
N ALA A 112 0.58 8.45 -4.54
CA ALA A 112 0.17 9.54 -5.42
C ALA A 112 -1.19 10.13 -5.05
N ARG A 113 -2.11 9.29 -4.58
CA ARG A 113 -3.45 9.72 -4.12
C ARG A 113 -3.38 10.47 -2.80
N GLU A 114 -2.58 9.98 -1.85
CA GLU A 114 -2.40 10.66 -0.56
C GLU A 114 -1.85 12.08 -0.74
N LEU A 115 -0.88 12.26 -1.63
CA LEU A 115 -0.32 13.56 -1.94
C LEU A 115 -1.37 14.51 -2.56
N ARG A 116 -2.15 14.02 -3.52
CA ARG A 116 -3.20 14.83 -4.18
C ARG A 116 -4.29 15.29 -3.21
N ASN A 117 -4.60 14.48 -2.21
CA ASN A 117 -5.66 14.74 -1.25
C ASN A 117 -5.17 15.46 0.01
N GLN A 118 -3.89 15.87 0.08
CA GLN A 118 -3.26 16.53 1.25
C GLN A 118 -3.46 15.75 2.57
N VAL A 119 -3.60 14.44 2.49
CA VAL A 119 -3.90 13.59 3.65
C VAL A 119 -2.71 13.52 4.59
N LEU A 120 -1.49 13.70 4.08
CA LEU A 120 -0.26 13.69 4.90
C LEU A 120 -0.25 14.80 5.95
N ASP A 121 -0.73 16.00 5.61
CA ASP A 121 -0.79 17.12 6.55
C ASP A 121 -1.81 16.82 7.66
N ALA A 122 -2.93 16.17 7.31
CA ALA A 122 -3.90 15.71 8.30
C ALA A 122 -3.32 14.64 9.25
N TYR A 123 -2.46 13.75 8.75
CA TYR A 123 -1.79 12.75 9.60
C TYR A 123 -0.78 13.36 10.56
N ARG A 124 -0.08 14.45 10.18
CA ARG A 124 0.88 15.15 11.04
C ARG A 124 0.20 15.83 12.24
N VAL A 125 -1.01 16.35 12.05
CA VAL A 125 -1.80 16.99 13.14
C VAL A 125 -2.58 15.95 13.95
N SER A 126 -2.64 14.71 13.48
CA SER A 126 -3.36 13.62 14.17
C SER A 126 -2.52 13.09 15.34
N PRO A 127 -3.15 12.78 16.48
CA PRO A 127 -2.48 12.11 17.60
C PRO A 127 -2.17 10.63 17.32
N ALA A 128 -2.29 10.18 16.07
CA ALA A 128 -2.04 8.81 15.67
C ALA A 128 -0.54 8.51 15.57
N PRO A 129 -0.04 7.40 16.13
CA PRO A 129 1.35 7.04 15.99
C PRO A 129 1.70 6.76 14.51
N PRO A 130 2.83 7.29 13.99
CA PRO A 130 3.26 7.13 12.59
C PRO A 130 3.26 5.67 12.12
N ASN A 131 3.67 4.76 12.98
CA ASN A 131 3.74 3.33 12.69
C ASN A 131 2.37 2.72 12.37
N SER A 132 1.27 3.26 12.91
CA SER A 132 -0.08 2.78 12.59
C SER A 132 -0.48 3.08 11.15
N LEU A 133 -0.04 4.21 10.62
CA LEU A 133 -0.22 4.59 9.21
C LEU A 133 0.59 3.67 8.30
N PHE A 134 1.88 3.46 8.62
CA PHE A 134 2.75 2.59 7.86
C PHE A 134 2.18 1.17 7.74
N VAL A 135 1.82 0.57 8.88
CA VAL A 135 1.25 -0.79 8.91
C VAL A 135 -0.07 -0.85 8.13
N ALA A 136 -0.95 0.15 8.27
CA ALA A 136 -2.19 0.20 7.50
C ALA A 136 -1.95 0.23 5.99
N LYS A 137 -0.98 1.04 5.54
CA LYS A 137 -0.60 1.16 4.13
C LYS A 137 0.06 -0.12 3.61
N ALA A 138 0.99 -0.70 4.37
CA ALA A 138 1.63 -1.95 4.01
C ALA A 138 0.61 -3.09 3.90
N LEU A 139 -0.31 -3.23 4.85
CA LEU A 139 -1.37 -4.24 4.79
C LEU A 139 -2.33 -3.99 3.61
N GLY A 140 -2.69 -2.75 3.34
CA GLY A 140 -3.53 -2.39 2.19
C GLY A 140 -2.88 -2.80 0.87
N ASN A 141 -1.63 -2.41 0.67
CA ASN A 141 -0.86 -2.75 -0.51
C ASN A 141 -0.63 -4.27 -0.64
N PHE A 142 -0.37 -4.95 0.49
CA PHE A 142 -0.24 -6.41 0.51
C PHE A 142 -1.52 -7.10 0.00
N VAL A 143 -2.69 -6.70 0.48
CA VAL A 143 -3.96 -7.26 0.02
C VAL A 143 -4.14 -7.04 -1.48
N PHE A 144 -3.80 -5.86 -2.01
CA PHE A 144 -3.93 -5.58 -3.44
C PHE A 144 -3.02 -6.43 -4.31
N VAL A 145 -1.74 -6.52 -3.92
CA VAL A 145 -0.77 -7.34 -4.66
C VAL A 145 -1.14 -8.82 -4.56
N ALA A 146 -1.57 -9.30 -3.39
CA ALA A 146 -2.01 -10.67 -3.20
C ALA A 146 -3.26 -11.04 -4.04
N VAL A 147 -4.21 -10.10 -4.18
CA VAL A 147 -5.36 -10.27 -5.09
C VAL A 147 -4.90 -10.39 -6.54
N LEU A 148 -3.97 -9.53 -6.97
CA LEU A 148 -3.39 -9.61 -8.31
C LEU A 148 -2.68 -10.94 -8.53
N GLU A 149 -1.83 -11.37 -7.60
CA GLU A 149 -1.10 -12.64 -7.67
C GLU A 149 -2.08 -13.82 -7.79
N THR A 150 -3.14 -13.82 -6.98
CA THR A 150 -4.18 -14.85 -7.03
C THR A 150 -4.89 -14.89 -8.39
N LEU A 151 -5.16 -13.72 -8.97
CA LEU A 151 -5.82 -13.60 -10.26
C LEU A 151 -4.89 -13.98 -11.44
N MET A 152 -3.59 -13.66 -11.33
CA MET A 152 -2.61 -13.97 -12.37
C MET A 152 -2.06 -15.39 -12.31
N THR A 153 -2.04 -16.02 -11.14
CA THR A 153 -1.51 -17.39 -10.95
C THR A 153 -2.11 -18.41 -11.93
N PRO A 154 -3.45 -18.51 -12.13
CA PRO A 154 -4.00 -19.45 -13.09
C PRO A 154 -3.57 -19.17 -14.53
N LEU A 155 -3.37 -17.90 -14.90
CA LEU A 155 -2.82 -17.53 -16.20
C LEU A 155 -1.38 -18.02 -16.37
N PHE A 156 -0.53 -17.80 -15.37
CA PHE A 156 0.84 -18.33 -15.39
C PHE A 156 0.86 -19.86 -15.47
N ILE A 157 0.01 -20.56 -14.71
CA ILE A 157 -0.10 -22.00 -14.76
C ILE A 157 -0.51 -22.47 -16.17
N ALA A 158 -1.47 -21.80 -16.79
CA ALA A 158 -1.97 -22.16 -18.12
C ALA A 158 -0.93 -21.91 -19.22
N PHE A 159 -0.28 -20.74 -19.23
CA PHE A 159 0.69 -20.37 -20.26
C PHE A 159 2.00 -21.15 -20.16
N TYR A 160 2.52 -21.34 -18.95
CA TYR A 160 3.82 -22.00 -18.72
C TYR A 160 3.66 -23.49 -18.34
N ARG A 161 2.44 -24.04 -18.35
CA ARG A 161 2.15 -25.44 -17.98
C ARG A 161 2.80 -25.85 -16.66
N LEU A 162 2.82 -24.94 -15.70
CA LEU A 162 3.47 -25.17 -14.42
C LEU A 162 2.78 -26.32 -13.68
N ARG A 163 3.57 -27.32 -13.31
CA ARG A 163 3.15 -28.40 -12.42
C ARG A 163 4.05 -28.37 -11.21
N SER A 164 3.48 -28.23 -10.03
CA SER A 164 4.22 -28.35 -8.79
C SER A 164 4.35 -29.82 -8.41
N ILE A 165 5.59 -30.29 -8.24
CA ILE A 165 5.87 -31.61 -7.68
C ILE A 165 5.90 -31.50 -6.15
N GLY A 166 6.33 -30.37 -5.61
CA GLY A 166 6.34 -30.09 -4.19
C GLY A 166 4.98 -29.63 -3.64
N PRO A 167 4.90 -29.48 -2.33
CA PRO A 167 3.64 -29.15 -1.65
C PRO A 167 3.17 -27.72 -1.94
N ALA A 168 1.96 -27.57 -2.46
CA ALA A 168 1.37 -26.30 -2.87
C ALA A 168 1.31 -25.25 -1.73
N TRP A 169 1.20 -25.67 -0.46
CA TRP A 169 1.20 -24.73 0.67
C TRP A 169 2.52 -23.96 0.82
N GLN A 170 3.65 -24.56 0.42
CA GLN A 170 4.94 -23.86 0.41
C GLN A 170 4.97 -22.76 -0.64
N LEU A 171 4.34 -22.94 -1.81
CA LEU A 171 4.20 -21.89 -2.81
C LEU A 171 3.38 -20.73 -2.26
N LEU A 172 2.27 -21.01 -1.56
CA LEU A 172 1.47 -19.97 -0.90
C LEU A 172 2.28 -19.23 0.18
N LEU A 173 3.11 -19.95 0.94
CA LEU A 173 3.97 -19.33 1.94
C LEU A 173 5.02 -18.41 1.28
N VAL A 174 5.67 -18.87 0.22
CA VAL A 174 6.65 -18.07 -0.54
C VAL A 174 5.96 -16.86 -1.18
N ALA A 175 4.75 -17.03 -1.72
CA ALA A 175 3.97 -15.92 -2.26
C ALA A 175 3.67 -14.87 -1.17
N ALA A 176 3.17 -15.29 -0.01
CA ALA A 176 2.85 -14.39 1.09
C ALA A 176 4.08 -13.64 1.63
N LEU A 177 5.20 -14.35 1.87
CA LEU A 177 6.44 -13.74 2.34
C LEU A 177 7.05 -12.82 1.26
N GLY A 178 7.12 -13.29 0.02
CA GLY A 178 7.69 -12.50 -1.08
C GLY A 178 6.91 -11.22 -1.34
N THR A 179 5.59 -11.31 -1.36
CA THR A 179 4.74 -10.11 -1.47
C THR A 179 4.94 -9.18 -0.29
N TRP A 180 5.06 -9.71 0.93
CA TRP A 180 5.35 -8.92 2.12
C TRP A 180 6.68 -8.19 2.01
N ALA A 181 7.75 -8.87 1.60
CA ALA A 181 9.06 -8.27 1.37
C ALA A 181 9.00 -7.07 0.42
N LEU A 182 8.35 -7.25 -0.74
CA LEU A 182 8.22 -6.20 -1.75
C LEU A 182 7.38 -5.02 -1.25
N VAL A 183 6.27 -5.32 -0.60
CA VAL A 183 5.30 -4.31 -0.17
C VAL A 183 5.81 -3.49 1.01
N VAL A 184 6.44 -4.08 2.00
CA VAL A 184 6.98 -3.35 3.17
C VAL A 184 8.06 -2.39 2.73
N ASN A 185 9.06 -2.87 2.00
CA ASN A 185 10.13 -2.01 1.49
C ASN A 185 9.59 -0.96 0.52
N GLY A 186 8.73 -1.37 -0.41
CA GLY A 186 8.15 -0.47 -1.36
C GLY A 186 7.25 0.61 -0.74
N THR A 187 6.47 0.29 0.30
CA THR A 187 5.69 1.28 1.04
C THR A 187 6.60 2.28 1.75
N PHE A 188 7.70 1.82 2.32
CA PHE A 188 8.68 2.68 2.98
C PHE A 188 9.36 3.63 1.98
N PHE A 189 9.91 3.11 0.87
CA PHE A 189 10.57 3.93 -0.14
C PHE A 189 9.61 4.83 -0.90
N ALA A 190 8.37 4.40 -1.10
CA ALA A 190 7.35 5.25 -1.69
C ALA A 190 7.02 6.45 -0.78
N ALA A 191 7.00 6.25 0.55
CA ALA A 191 6.84 7.34 1.50
C ALA A 191 8.03 8.31 1.47
N MET A 192 9.27 7.81 1.40
CA MET A 192 10.46 8.64 1.24
C MET A 192 10.45 9.46 -0.06
N SER A 193 9.97 8.84 -1.13
CA SER A 193 9.97 9.44 -2.47
C SER A 193 8.88 10.48 -2.67
N ILE A 194 7.90 10.59 -1.77
CA ILE A 194 6.68 11.38 -1.97
C ILE A 194 6.95 12.88 -2.17
N ARG A 195 8.02 13.39 -1.59
CA ARG A 195 8.43 14.80 -1.67
C ARG A 195 9.40 15.08 -2.81
N THR A 196 9.87 14.04 -3.48
CA THR A 196 10.84 14.18 -4.56
C THR A 196 10.11 14.49 -5.87
N ARG A 197 10.65 15.43 -6.65
CA ARG A 197 10.08 15.81 -7.96
C ARG A 197 9.99 14.63 -8.93
N SER A 198 10.90 13.66 -8.82
CA SER A 198 11.00 12.48 -9.68
C SER A 198 10.62 11.19 -8.94
N ARG A 199 9.59 11.21 -8.10
CA ARG A 199 9.17 10.09 -7.24
C ARG A 199 8.95 8.78 -8.00
N GLU A 200 8.44 8.85 -9.24
CA GLU A 200 8.13 7.67 -10.05
C GLU A 200 9.37 6.86 -10.42
N ILE A 201 10.50 7.54 -10.57
CA ILE A 201 11.80 6.90 -10.84
C ILE A 201 12.50 6.53 -9.53
N MET A 202 12.34 7.33 -8.48
CA MET A 202 13.05 7.16 -7.22
C MET A 202 12.62 5.88 -6.50
N LEU A 203 11.34 5.54 -6.54
CA LEU A 203 10.83 4.31 -5.92
C LEU A 203 11.50 3.05 -6.49
N PRO A 204 11.47 2.76 -7.79
CA PRO A 204 12.15 1.58 -8.31
C PRO A 204 13.66 1.64 -8.11
N LEU A 205 14.27 2.80 -8.21
CA LEU A 205 15.72 2.97 -8.04
C LEU A 205 16.20 2.54 -6.64
N LEU A 206 15.41 2.81 -5.60
CA LEU A 206 15.72 2.41 -4.23
C LEU A 206 15.25 0.98 -3.93
N LEU A 207 14.08 0.60 -4.43
CA LEU A 207 13.46 -0.68 -4.15
C LEU A 207 14.24 -1.84 -4.78
N PHE A 208 14.64 -1.74 -6.04
CA PHE A 208 15.25 -2.85 -6.76
C PHE A 208 16.54 -3.38 -6.11
N PRO A 209 17.53 -2.55 -5.80
CA PRO A 209 18.76 -3.05 -5.18
C PRO A 209 18.52 -3.71 -3.83
N ILE A 210 17.64 -3.14 -3.01
CA ILE A 210 17.34 -3.66 -1.67
C ILE A 210 16.56 -4.96 -1.77
N SER A 211 15.67 -5.10 -2.76
CA SER A 211 14.87 -6.30 -2.94
C SER A 211 15.62 -7.48 -3.56
N ILE A 212 16.85 -7.30 -4.08
CA ILE A 212 17.62 -8.39 -4.72
C ILE A 212 17.68 -9.65 -3.86
N PRO A 213 18.04 -9.62 -2.56
CA PRO A 213 18.12 -10.83 -1.76
C PRO A 213 16.77 -11.53 -1.59
N ALA A 214 15.68 -10.77 -1.43
CA ALA A 214 14.34 -11.31 -1.34
C ALA A 214 13.90 -11.92 -2.67
N ILE A 215 14.12 -11.22 -3.79
CA ILE A 215 13.79 -11.72 -5.14
C ILE A 215 14.54 -13.03 -5.43
N LEU A 216 15.83 -13.08 -5.11
CA LEU A 216 16.62 -14.30 -5.25
C LEU A 216 16.03 -15.45 -4.44
N ALA A 217 15.69 -15.20 -3.17
CA ALA A 217 15.09 -16.20 -2.30
C ALA A 217 13.73 -16.68 -2.82
N MET A 218 12.85 -15.76 -3.28
CA MET A 218 11.54 -16.10 -3.87
C MET A 218 11.68 -16.97 -5.11
N VAL A 219 12.55 -16.56 -6.05
CA VAL A 219 12.78 -17.29 -7.30
C VAL A 219 13.31 -18.69 -7.02
N GLN A 220 14.33 -18.80 -6.18
CA GLN A 220 14.97 -20.09 -5.87
C GLN A 220 14.03 -21.00 -5.07
N ALA A 221 13.29 -20.45 -4.09
CA ALA A 221 12.27 -21.20 -3.36
C ALA A 221 11.19 -21.73 -4.29
N THR A 222 10.66 -20.89 -5.17
CA THR A 222 9.62 -21.28 -6.13
C THR A 222 10.13 -22.37 -7.07
N THR A 223 11.31 -22.21 -7.65
CA THR A 223 11.92 -23.20 -8.56
C THR A 223 12.15 -24.53 -7.85
N ALA A 224 12.70 -24.50 -6.62
CA ALA A 224 12.94 -25.72 -5.84
C ALA A 224 11.61 -26.46 -5.53
N ILE A 225 10.55 -25.72 -5.16
CA ILE A 225 9.24 -26.35 -4.88
C ILE A 225 8.64 -26.92 -6.16
N LEU A 226 8.72 -26.22 -7.28
CA LEU A 226 8.21 -26.72 -8.57
C LEU A 226 8.92 -28.01 -8.98
N ASN A 227 10.20 -28.15 -8.73
CA ASN A 227 11.00 -29.33 -9.01
C ASN A 227 10.90 -30.43 -7.93
N GLY A 228 10.19 -30.20 -6.83
CA GLY A 228 10.09 -31.13 -5.72
C GLY A 228 11.33 -31.19 -4.82
N GLU A 229 12.19 -30.18 -4.91
CA GLU A 229 13.40 -30.03 -4.11
C GLU A 229 13.10 -29.31 -2.77
N GLY A 230 14.07 -29.38 -1.84
CA GLY A 230 13.95 -28.75 -0.53
C GLY A 230 14.12 -27.22 -0.57
N ALA A 231 13.05 -26.47 -0.37
CA ALA A 231 13.07 -25.00 -0.35
C ALA A 231 13.37 -24.36 1.01
N ARG A 232 13.64 -25.17 2.06
CA ARG A 232 13.76 -24.71 3.45
C ARG A 232 14.76 -23.57 3.62
N PHE A 233 15.94 -23.66 3.01
CA PHE A 233 16.97 -22.62 3.11
C PHE A 233 16.45 -21.27 2.61
N TRP A 234 15.84 -21.27 1.44
CA TRP A 234 15.32 -20.07 0.80
C TRP A 234 14.14 -19.45 1.56
N ILE A 235 13.26 -20.29 2.12
CA ILE A 235 12.15 -19.82 2.95
C ILE A 235 12.68 -19.19 4.24
N VAL A 236 13.68 -19.80 4.91
CA VAL A 236 14.30 -19.21 6.10
C VAL A 236 14.98 -17.89 5.79
N LEU A 237 15.69 -17.80 4.66
CA LEU A 237 16.30 -16.56 4.20
C LEU A 237 15.26 -15.46 4.00
N LEU A 238 14.11 -15.80 3.37
CA LEU A 238 13.03 -14.86 3.13
C LEU A 238 12.37 -14.38 4.43
N VAL A 239 12.12 -15.29 5.37
CA VAL A 239 11.59 -14.94 6.71
C VAL A 239 12.55 -14.03 7.46
N THR A 240 13.85 -14.33 7.41
CA THR A 240 14.87 -13.49 8.05
C THR A 240 14.92 -12.10 7.43
N TYR A 241 14.87 -12.03 6.10
CA TYR A 241 14.80 -10.78 5.38
C TYR A 241 13.58 -9.95 5.80
N ASP A 242 12.40 -10.56 5.82
CA ASP A 242 11.15 -9.90 6.21
C ASP A 242 11.21 -9.36 7.64
N LEU A 243 11.74 -10.14 8.56
CA LEU A 243 11.89 -9.72 9.95
C LEU A 243 12.80 -8.50 10.08
N VAL A 244 13.97 -8.54 9.44
CA VAL A 244 14.97 -7.47 9.49
C VAL A 244 14.41 -6.19 8.85
N PHE A 245 13.89 -6.30 7.63
CA PHE A 245 13.43 -5.11 6.90
C PHE A 245 12.13 -4.55 7.45
N THR A 246 11.18 -5.37 7.89
CA THR A 246 9.95 -4.88 8.55
C THR A 246 10.29 -4.12 9.82
N THR A 247 11.20 -4.64 10.65
CA THR A 247 11.62 -3.97 11.87
C THR A 247 12.34 -2.67 11.55
N SER A 248 13.26 -2.67 10.59
CA SER A 248 13.98 -1.48 10.16
C SER A 248 13.04 -0.40 9.63
N CYS A 249 12.10 -0.77 8.76
CA CYS A 249 11.12 0.16 8.22
C CYS A 249 10.23 0.77 9.31
N LEU A 250 9.78 -0.04 10.28
CA LEU A 250 8.98 0.45 11.41
C LEU A 250 9.74 1.45 12.27
N LEU A 251 11.02 1.19 12.56
CA LEU A 251 11.85 2.07 13.38
C LEU A 251 12.19 3.39 12.67
N LEU A 252 12.40 3.33 11.35
CA LEU A 252 12.80 4.50 10.56
C LEU A 252 11.62 5.34 10.06
N PHE A 253 10.40 4.77 10.03
CA PHE A 253 9.25 5.45 9.43
C PHE A 253 8.86 6.74 10.15
N GLU A 254 8.99 6.76 11.48
CA GLU A 254 8.74 7.96 12.28
C GLU A 254 9.69 9.11 11.87
N THR A 255 10.96 8.81 11.67
CA THR A 255 11.96 9.78 11.20
C THR A 255 11.63 10.29 9.80
N VAL A 256 11.19 9.39 8.90
CA VAL A 256 10.81 9.74 7.52
C VAL A 256 9.57 10.65 7.50
N LEU A 257 8.59 10.39 8.34
CA LEU A 257 7.37 11.20 8.39
C LEU A 257 7.64 12.61 8.97
N ASN A 258 8.54 12.70 9.94
CA ASN A 258 8.88 13.95 10.65
C ASN A 258 10.04 14.71 10.00
N ALA A 259 10.75 14.13 9.04
CA ALA A 259 11.82 14.81 8.30
C ALA A 259 11.21 15.91 7.43
N GLU A 260 11.48 17.17 7.78
CA GLU A 260 11.10 18.36 7.04
C GLU A 260 12.13 18.75 5.98
#